data_15d6bf6afeab91f00fa01d49d72bfe3b
#
_entry.id   15d6bf6afeab91f00fa01d49d72bfe3b
#
_cell.length_a   1.000
_cell.length_b   1.000
_cell.length_c   1.000
_cell.angle_alpha   90.00
_cell.angle_beta   90.00
_cell.angle_gamma   90.00
#
_symmetry.space_group_name_H-M   'P 1'
#
loop_
_entity.id
_entity.type
_entity.pdbx_description
1 polymer ?
#
loop_
_entity_poly.entity_id
_entity_poly.type
_entity_poly.pdbx_seq_one_letter_code
_entity_poly.pdbx_strand_id
1 'polypeptide(L)'
;MNRQKLFLNFFTILLMGMILTQCGNKNSKEYVQEGIEHTKQGRFSSAKESFLNAIEKDPKNIEGYYGLGGIYNLEKKYDDAEKAFKSVIQMDPTHFNAWYSLGYTYALMGKKEDAEQSYEKYRRLKGKLDSIMNKEKP
;
A
#
# COMPACT_ATOMS: atom_id res chain seq x y z
N MET A 1 -12.53 -46.60 -29.17
CA MET A 1 -12.09 -45.39 -28.44
C MET A 1 -12.55 -45.52 -27.00
N ASN A 2 -11.60 -45.61 -26.04
CA ASN A 2 -11.84 -46.13 -24.68
C ASN A 2 -12.59 -45.08 -23.84
N ARG A 3 -13.80 -45.42 -23.36
CA ARG A 3 -14.66 -44.53 -22.51
C ARG A 3 -13.88 -43.96 -21.30
N GLN A 4 -12.92 -44.71 -20.77
CA GLN A 4 -12.05 -44.24 -19.67
C GLN A 4 -11.14 -43.08 -20.05
N LYS A 5 -10.63 -43.03 -21.28
CA LYS A 5 -9.80 -41.88 -21.75
C LYS A 5 -10.63 -40.61 -21.95
N LEU A 6 -11.91 -40.76 -22.31
CA LEU A 6 -12.82 -39.63 -22.46
C LEU A 6 -13.15 -39.01 -21.08
N PHE A 7 -13.37 -39.84 -20.05
CA PHE A 7 -13.63 -39.39 -18.68
C PHE A 7 -12.39 -38.69 -18.07
N LEU A 8 -11.20 -39.24 -18.33
CA LEU A 8 -9.96 -38.64 -17.82
C LEU A 8 -9.69 -37.27 -18.45
N ASN A 9 -9.92 -37.10 -19.76
CA ASN A 9 -9.78 -35.81 -20.43
C ASN A 9 -10.86 -34.80 -19.96
N PHE A 10 -12.09 -35.23 -19.70
CA PHE A 10 -13.14 -34.33 -19.19
C PHE A 10 -12.81 -33.85 -17.77
N PHE A 11 -12.25 -34.73 -16.92
CA PHE A 11 -11.89 -34.40 -15.55
C PHE A 11 -10.68 -33.46 -15.50
N THR A 12 -9.70 -33.62 -16.40
CA THR A 12 -8.54 -32.71 -16.51
C THR A 12 -8.92 -31.33 -17.04
N ILE A 13 -9.87 -31.26 -17.99
CA ILE A 13 -10.39 -29.98 -18.51
C ILE A 13 -11.24 -29.27 -17.45
N LEU A 14 -12.02 -30.01 -16.67
CA LEU A 14 -12.81 -29.44 -15.56
C LEU A 14 -11.91 -28.91 -14.42
N LEU A 15 -10.86 -29.66 -14.07
CA LEU A 15 -9.85 -29.20 -13.08
C LEU A 15 -9.06 -27.99 -13.58
N MET A 16 -8.69 -27.96 -14.86
CA MET A 16 -8.00 -26.84 -15.47
C MET A 16 -8.90 -25.60 -15.58
N GLY A 17 -10.21 -25.78 -15.82
CA GLY A 17 -11.22 -24.72 -15.78
C GLY A 17 -11.43 -24.15 -14.38
N MET A 18 -11.35 -24.96 -13.32
CA MET A 18 -11.45 -24.49 -11.92
C MET A 18 -10.22 -23.66 -11.47
N ILE A 19 -9.05 -23.94 -12.02
CA ILE A 19 -7.83 -23.16 -11.70
C ILE A 19 -7.88 -21.77 -12.35
N LEU A 20 -8.51 -21.64 -13.52
CA LEU A 20 -8.63 -20.35 -14.23
C LEU A 20 -9.72 -19.42 -13.63
N THR A 21 -10.65 -19.95 -12.82
CA THR A 21 -11.69 -19.13 -12.16
C THR A 21 -11.26 -18.60 -10.80
N GLN A 22 -10.06 -18.93 -10.31
CA GLN A 22 -9.50 -18.38 -9.07
C GLN A 22 -8.71 -17.06 -9.27
N CYS A 23 -8.73 -16.44 -10.46
CA CYS A 23 -8.49 -15.00 -10.58
C CYS A 23 -9.71 -14.29 -9.99
N GLY A 24 -9.97 -14.50 -8.71
CA GLY A 24 -11.00 -13.81 -7.95
C GLY A 24 -10.76 -12.30 -8.13
N ASN A 25 -11.83 -11.60 -8.48
CA ASN A 25 -11.83 -10.15 -8.58
C ASN A 25 -11.51 -9.55 -7.20
N LYS A 26 -10.21 -9.54 -6.84
CA LYS A 26 -9.71 -8.98 -5.58
C LYS A 26 -10.21 -7.54 -5.44
N ASN A 27 -10.66 -7.20 -4.26
CA ASN A 27 -10.99 -5.84 -3.92
C ASN A 27 -9.73 -5.02 -3.53
N SER A 28 -9.89 -3.72 -3.40
CA SER A 28 -8.79 -2.81 -3.08
C SER A 28 -8.06 -3.18 -1.77
N LYS A 29 -8.79 -3.62 -0.74
CA LYS A 29 -8.21 -4.00 0.55
C LYS A 29 -7.37 -5.27 0.47
N GLU A 30 -7.80 -6.24 -0.33
CA GLU A 30 -7.05 -7.49 -0.57
C GLU A 30 -5.72 -7.19 -1.28
N TYR A 31 -5.73 -6.29 -2.25
CA TYR A 31 -4.50 -5.84 -2.90
C TYR A 31 -3.56 -5.09 -1.94
N VAL A 32 -4.09 -4.25 -1.04
CA VAL A 32 -3.27 -3.62 0.01
C VAL A 32 -2.60 -4.66 0.90
N GLN A 33 -3.37 -5.66 1.36
CA GLN A 33 -2.83 -6.72 2.22
C GLN A 33 -1.73 -7.53 1.51
N GLU A 34 -1.93 -7.84 0.23
CA GLU A 34 -0.93 -8.51 -0.60
C GLU A 34 0.33 -7.64 -0.76
N GLY A 35 0.18 -6.34 -1.00
CA GLY A 35 1.30 -5.39 -1.08
C GLY A 35 2.10 -5.33 0.22
N ILE A 36 1.43 -5.31 1.37
CA ILE A 36 2.07 -5.34 2.69
C ILE A 36 2.86 -6.66 2.86
N GLU A 37 2.26 -7.79 2.49
CA GLU A 37 2.94 -9.09 2.62
C GLU A 37 4.15 -9.20 1.69
N HIS A 38 4.05 -8.72 0.45
CA HIS A 38 5.19 -8.63 -0.45
C HIS A 38 6.30 -7.73 0.09
N THR A 39 5.93 -6.60 0.71
CA THR A 39 6.91 -5.70 1.35
C THR A 39 7.66 -6.38 2.48
N LYS A 40 6.97 -7.12 3.37
CA LYS A 40 7.60 -7.90 4.45
C LYS A 40 8.58 -8.94 3.94
N GLN A 41 8.29 -9.51 2.78
CA GLN A 41 9.12 -10.53 2.13
C GLN A 41 10.25 -9.92 1.27
N GLY A 42 10.40 -8.60 1.23
CA GLY A 42 11.39 -7.90 0.41
C GLY A 42 11.10 -7.93 -1.09
N ARG A 43 9.92 -8.36 -1.50
CA ARG A 43 9.49 -8.43 -2.91
C ARG A 43 8.89 -7.09 -3.37
N PHE A 44 9.74 -6.07 -3.46
CA PHE A 44 9.30 -4.68 -3.66
C PHE A 44 8.60 -4.43 -5.00
N SER A 45 9.02 -5.12 -6.08
CA SER A 45 8.34 -5.01 -7.39
C SER A 45 6.91 -5.54 -7.32
N SER A 46 6.69 -6.71 -6.68
CA SER A 46 5.35 -7.27 -6.48
C SER A 46 4.50 -6.42 -5.53
N ALA A 47 5.12 -5.87 -4.46
CA ALA A 47 4.45 -4.97 -3.55
C ALA A 47 3.92 -3.72 -4.28
N LYS A 48 4.76 -3.12 -5.14
CA LYS A 48 4.36 -1.96 -5.94
C LYS A 48 3.18 -2.28 -6.85
N GLU A 49 3.22 -3.41 -7.55
CA GLU A 49 2.12 -3.86 -8.42
C GLU A 49 0.81 -4.02 -7.61
N SER A 50 0.88 -4.67 -6.45
CA SER A 50 -0.30 -4.85 -5.59
C SER A 50 -0.86 -3.51 -5.10
N PHE A 51 -0.03 -2.55 -4.67
CA PHE A 51 -0.51 -1.22 -4.28
C PHE A 51 -1.10 -0.43 -5.45
N LEU A 52 -0.54 -0.54 -6.66
CA LEU A 52 -1.12 0.07 -7.87
C LEU A 52 -2.49 -0.53 -8.19
N ASN A 53 -2.63 -1.86 -8.11
CA ASN A 53 -3.91 -2.54 -8.28
C ASN A 53 -4.94 -2.11 -7.22
N ALA A 54 -4.51 -1.88 -5.98
CA ALA A 54 -5.37 -1.36 -4.93
C ALA A 54 -5.94 0.02 -5.29
N ILE A 55 -5.10 0.92 -5.82
CA ILE A 55 -5.49 2.27 -6.25
C ILE A 55 -6.35 2.22 -7.52
N GLU A 56 -6.08 1.30 -8.44
CA GLU A 56 -6.93 1.09 -9.63
C GLU A 56 -8.35 0.67 -9.22
N LYS A 57 -8.48 -0.21 -8.22
CA LYS A 57 -9.79 -0.63 -7.69
C LYS A 57 -10.49 0.44 -6.87
N ASP A 58 -9.74 1.25 -6.15
CA ASP A 58 -10.24 2.37 -5.35
C ASP A 58 -9.25 3.54 -5.40
N PRO A 59 -9.50 4.55 -6.26
CA PRO A 59 -8.65 5.73 -6.41
C PRO A 59 -8.49 6.58 -5.13
N LYS A 60 -9.27 6.30 -4.09
CA LYS A 60 -9.16 6.95 -2.77
C LYS A 60 -8.53 6.03 -1.71
N ASN A 61 -7.92 4.93 -2.11
CA ASN A 61 -7.27 4.01 -1.18
C ASN A 61 -6.00 4.64 -0.59
N ILE A 62 -6.12 5.16 0.63
CA ILE A 62 -5.04 5.83 1.37
C ILE A 62 -3.86 4.90 1.61
N GLU A 63 -4.13 3.65 2.00
CA GLU A 63 -3.11 2.63 2.29
C GLU A 63 -2.30 2.25 1.04
N GLY A 64 -2.95 2.21 -0.13
CA GLY A 64 -2.28 1.98 -1.41
C GLY A 64 -1.27 3.07 -1.73
N TYR A 65 -1.67 4.34 -1.63
CA TYR A 65 -0.74 5.46 -1.81
C TYR A 65 0.36 5.50 -0.77
N TYR A 66 0.03 5.22 0.50
CA TYR A 66 1.02 5.17 1.57
C TYR A 66 2.07 4.09 1.33
N GLY A 67 1.63 2.89 0.94
CA GLY A 67 2.50 1.78 0.58
C GLY A 67 3.39 2.10 -0.61
N LEU A 68 2.84 2.69 -1.68
CA LEU A 68 3.62 3.14 -2.84
C LEU A 68 4.70 4.16 -2.45
N GLY A 69 4.37 5.13 -1.61
CA GLY A 69 5.33 6.11 -1.13
C GLY A 69 6.52 5.44 -0.43
N GLY A 70 6.26 4.43 0.40
CA GLY A 70 7.30 3.64 1.04
C GLY A 70 8.17 2.88 0.03
N ILE A 71 7.56 2.21 -0.95
CA ILE A 71 8.30 1.50 -2.00
C ILE A 71 9.14 2.46 -2.84
N TYR A 72 8.61 3.61 -3.23
CA TYR A 72 9.36 4.62 -3.99
C TYR A 72 10.57 5.16 -3.22
N ASN A 73 10.47 5.35 -1.91
CA ASN A 73 11.63 5.71 -1.08
C ASN A 73 12.71 4.62 -1.11
N LEU A 74 12.33 3.35 -1.02
CA LEU A 74 13.27 2.22 -1.14
C LEU A 74 13.93 2.15 -2.52
N GLU A 75 13.19 2.49 -3.57
CA GLU A 75 13.71 2.59 -4.95
C GLU A 75 14.50 3.90 -5.20
N LYS A 76 14.64 4.78 -4.20
CA LYS A 76 15.25 6.12 -4.30
C LYS A 76 14.55 7.06 -5.31
N LYS A 77 13.27 6.79 -5.60
CA LYS A 77 12.40 7.62 -6.43
C LYS A 77 11.67 8.63 -5.58
N TYR A 78 12.44 9.57 -5.04
CA TYR A 78 11.94 10.48 -4.00
C TYR A 78 10.83 11.41 -4.47
N ASP A 79 10.86 11.85 -5.74
CA ASP A 79 9.78 12.69 -6.31
C ASP A 79 8.45 11.93 -6.41
N ASP A 80 8.49 10.63 -6.71
CA ASP A 80 7.30 9.79 -6.75
C ASP A 80 6.81 9.46 -5.32
N ALA A 81 7.72 9.26 -4.37
CA ALA A 81 7.38 9.10 -2.96
C ALA A 81 6.72 10.36 -2.40
N GLU A 82 7.26 11.55 -2.69
CA GLU A 82 6.67 12.84 -2.31
C GLU A 82 5.22 12.95 -2.81
N LYS A 83 4.97 12.67 -4.11
CA LYS A 83 3.62 12.70 -4.70
C LYS A 83 2.68 11.73 -3.99
N ALA A 84 3.12 10.50 -3.74
CA ALA A 84 2.31 9.48 -3.10
C ALA A 84 1.94 9.89 -1.67
N PHE A 85 2.88 10.36 -0.84
CA PHE A 85 2.57 10.83 0.52
C PHE A 85 1.73 12.10 0.54
N LYS A 86 1.91 13.01 -0.42
CA LYS A 86 1.03 14.18 -0.57
C LYS A 86 -0.40 13.78 -0.91
N SER A 87 -0.61 12.74 -1.73
CA SER A 87 -1.94 12.20 -2.01
C SER A 87 -2.60 11.67 -0.73
N VAL A 88 -1.86 10.96 0.12
CA VAL A 88 -2.35 10.52 1.44
C VAL A 88 -2.78 11.73 2.29
N ILE A 89 -1.93 12.74 2.41
CA ILE A 89 -2.17 13.94 3.22
C ILE A 89 -3.37 14.76 2.68
N GLN A 90 -3.55 14.78 1.36
CA GLN A 90 -4.68 15.46 0.73
C GLN A 90 -6.01 14.75 1.06
N MET A 91 -6.02 13.42 1.10
CA MET A 91 -7.20 12.62 1.45
C MET A 91 -7.44 12.59 2.96
N ASP A 92 -6.39 12.50 3.76
CA ASP A 92 -6.43 12.55 5.23
C ASP A 92 -5.33 13.47 5.78
N PRO A 93 -5.62 14.76 6.01
CA PRO A 93 -4.66 15.71 6.59
C PRO A 93 -4.21 15.36 8.02
N THR A 94 -4.90 14.43 8.69
CA THR A 94 -4.57 13.98 10.06
C THR A 94 -3.71 12.74 10.09
N HIS A 95 -3.37 12.16 8.94
CA HIS A 95 -2.54 10.97 8.82
C HIS A 95 -1.09 11.29 9.22
N PHE A 96 -0.80 11.27 10.51
CA PHE A 96 0.49 11.71 11.05
C PHE A 96 1.69 10.89 10.52
N ASN A 97 1.50 9.58 10.25
CA ASN A 97 2.58 8.77 9.66
C ASN A 97 2.94 9.22 8.24
N ALA A 98 1.99 9.74 7.46
CA ALA A 98 2.28 10.27 6.13
C ALA A 98 3.10 11.57 6.23
N TRP A 99 2.82 12.43 7.20
CA TRP A 99 3.65 13.61 7.47
C TRP A 99 5.08 13.23 7.88
N TYR A 100 5.24 12.21 8.71
CA TYR A 100 6.57 11.70 9.06
C TYR A 100 7.31 11.17 7.83
N SER A 101 6.64 10.34 7.02
CA SER A 101 7.24 9.73 5.82
C SER A 101 7.59 10.77 4.77
N LEU A 102 6.76 11.82 4.61
CA LEU A 102 7.05 12.94 3.72
C LEU A 102 8.28 13.73 4.23
N GLY A 103 8.37 13.99 5.53
CA GLY A 103 9.55 14.62 6.13
C GLY A 103 10.83 13.80 5.89
N TYR A 104 10.74 12.49 6.05
CA TYR A 104 11.84 11.58 5.75
C TYR A 104 12.24 11.64 4.26
N THR A 105 11.25 11.64 3.35
CA THR A 105 11.49 11.79 1.90
C THR A 105 12.22 13.10 1.61
N TYR A 106 11.78 14.21 2.17
CA TYR A 106 12.44 15.51 2.00
C TYR A 106 13.87 15.53 2.57
N ALA A 107 14.10 14.86 3.71
CA ALA A 107 15.46 14.73 4.26
C ALA A 107 16.37 13.95 3.30
N LEU A 108 15.89 12.88 2.66
CA LEU A 108 16.64 12.14 1.64
C LEU A 108 16.92 12.96 0.37
N MET A 109 16.04 13.93 0.05
CA MET A 109 16.23 14.88 -1.05
C MET A 109 17.13 16.07 -0.68
N GLY A 110 17.55 16.19 0.58
CA GLY A 110 18.31 17.34 1.09
C GLY A 110 17.48 18.61 1.31
N LYS A 111 16.14 18.52 1.21
CA LYS A 111 15.19 19.63 1.43
C LYS A 111 14.92 19.79 2.93
N LYS A 112 15.88 20.38 3.65
CA LYS A 112 15.87 20.42 5.13
C LYS A 112 14.69 21.17 5.71
N GLU A 113 14.33 22.31 5.15
CA GLU A 113 13.23 23.16 5.61
C GLU A 113 11.87 22.44 5.45
N ASP A 114 11.64 21.80 4.29
CA ASP A 114 10.42 21.04 4.03
C ASP A 114 10.33 19.80 4.95
N ALA A 115 11.47 19.15 5.20
CA ALA A 115 11.55 18.02 6.13
C ALA A 115 11.13 18.44 7.54
N GLU A 116 11.69 19.55 8.06
CA GLU A 116 11.37 20.02 9.41
C GLU A 116 9.90 20.45 9.55
N GLN A 117 9.35 21.14 8.55
CA GLN A 117 7.92 21.48 8.53
C GLN A 117 7.02 20.23 8.58
N SER A 118 7.39 19.19 7.83
CA SER A 118 6.64 17.93 7.82
C SER A 118 6.74 17.20 9.16
N TYR A 119 7.92 17.17 9.78
CA TYR A 119 8.11 16.58 11.10
C TYR A 119 7.39 17.39 12.20
N GLU A 120 7.28 18.70 12.07
CA GLU A 120 6.50 19.52 13.00
C GLU A 120 5.00 19.16 12.93
N LYS A 121 4.46 19.01 11.70
CA LYS A 121 3.08 18.52 11.52
C LYS A 121 2.86 17.15 12.16
N TYR A 122 3.78 16.22 11.93
CA TYR A 122 3.75 14.90 12.58
C TYR A 122 3.71 15.03 14.11
N ARG A 123 4.65 15.77 14.72
CA ARG A 123 4.71 15.92 16.19
C ARG A 123 3.43 16.51 16.75
N ARG A 124 2.87 17.53 16.10
CA ARG A 124 1.64 18.18 16.53
C ARG A 124 0.45 17.25 16.47
N LEU A 125 0.27 16.50 15.37
CA LEU A 125 -0.85 15.58 15.20
C LEU A 125 -0.75 14.40 16.17
N LYS A 126 0.44 13.82 16.30
CA LYS A 126 0.70 12.73 17.23
C LYS A 126 0.48 13.15 18.68
N GLY A 127 1.01 14.30 19.09
CA GLY A 127 0.84 14.81 20.45
C GLY A 127 -0.63 15.08 20.79
N LYS A 128 -1.43 15.55 19.82
CA LYS A 128 -2.88 15.70 20.01
C LYS A 128 -3.55 14.34 20.22
N LEU A 129 -3.22 13.33 19.44
CA LEU A 129 -3.75 11.97 19.59
C LEU A 129 -3.37 11.39 20.97
N ASP A 130 -2.09 11.49 21.35
CA ASP A 130 -1.61 10.98 22.64
C ASP A 130 -2.33 11.67 23.82
N SER A 131 -2.62 12.97 23.71
CA SER A 131 -3.36 13.72 24.73
C SER A 131 -4.81 13.27 24.89
N ILE A 132 -5.46 12.88 23.79
CA ILE A 132 -6.83 12.34 23.80
C ILE A 132 -6.82 10.95 24.46
N MET A 133 -5.93 10.07 24.01
CA MET A 133 -5.81 8.70 24.53
C MET A 133 -5.48 8.66 26.04
N ASN A 134 -4.69 9.62 26.53
CA ASN A 134 -4.36 9.70 27.95
C ASN A 134 -5.51 10.24 28.82
N LYS A 135 -6.47 10.98 28.26
CA LYS A 135 -7.67 11.44 28.96
C LYS A 135 -8.74 10.35 29.10
N GLU A 136 -8.70 9.34 28.25
CA GLU A 136 -9.65 8.21 28.24
C GLU A 136 -9.19 7.02 29.10
N LYS A 137 -7.98 7.09 29.68
CA LYS A 137 -7.54 6.08 30.64
C LYS A 137 -8.20 6.38 31.99
N PRO A 138 -8.96 5.39 32.58
CA PRO A 138 -9.60 5.53 33.89
C PRO A 138 -8.56 5.71 34.99
#